data_1abfd394e03780afa0044f3dd534f58d
#
_entry.id   1abfd394e03780afa0044f3dd534f58d
#
_cell.length_a   1.000
_cell.length_b   1.000
_cell.length_c   1.000
_cell.angle_alpha   90.00
_cell.angle_beta   90.00
_cell.angle_gamma   90.00
#
_symmetry.space_group_name_H-M   'P 1'
#
loop_
_entity.id
_entity.type
_entity.pdbx_description
1 polymer ?
#
loop_
_entity_poly.entity_id
_entity_poly.type
_entity_poly.pdbx_seq_one_letter_code
_entity_poly.pdbx_strand_id
1 'polypeptide(L)'
;MTTISERRSLQVIKHHRSAYGADHELCWPSFQFKGFLGTDATFQADLNLVVQVVMGAALIAGSLLAKRKHFTAHGICQTTVLLLNLLMIGLVMWPSFQQQVRPVFPKVLHKWYYAAATIHAFLGITAELLGLYIVIVAGTNVLPHWLRFNDWKRWMRTELMLWSIVVLTGVGTYYAWYIAPFR
;
A
#
# COMPACT_ATOMS: atom_id res chain seq x y z
N MET A 1 -5.24 3.31 50.16
CA MET A 1 -6.57 3.96 50.27
C MET A 1 -6.67 4.96 49.10
N THR A 2 -7.25 4.58 47.98
CA THR A 2 -7.53 5.49 46.86
C THR A 2 -8.71 6.34 47.20
N THR A 3 -8.58 7.66 47.11
CA THR A 3 -9.63 8.62 47.48
C THR A 3 -10.82 8.51 46.55
N ILE A 4 -12.02 8.81 47.09
CA ILE A 4 -13.30 8.80 46.34
C ILE A 4 -13.26 9.69 45.08
N SER A 5 -12.43 10.73 45.10
CA SER A 5 -12.16 11.62 43.97
C SER A 5 -11.51 10.94 42.77
N GLU A 6 -10.55 10.02 43.01
CA GLU A 6 -9.85 9.28 41.96
C GLU A 6 -10.74 8.25 41.26
N ARG A 7 -11.65 7.64 42.01
CA ARG A 7 -12.63 6.71 41.42
C ARG A 7 -13.64 7.40 40.52
N ARG A 8 -14.03 8.63 40.84
CA ARG A 8 -14.93 9.45 39.97
C ARG A 8 -14.28 9.85 38.67
N SER A 9 -13.01 10.26 38.70
CA SER A 9 -12.27 10.62 37.48
C SER A 9 -12.08 9.43 36.55
N LEU A 10 -11.82 8.23 37.08
CA LEU A 10 -11.69 7.02 36.27
C LEU A 10 -13.02 6.55 35.66
N GLN A 11 -14.15 6.77 36.35
CA GLN A 11 -15.46 6.47 35.77
C GLN A 11 -15.87 7.46 34.68
N VAL A 12 -15.57 8.73 34.82
CA VAL A 12 -15.84 9.74 33.78
C VAL A 12 -15.02 9.48 32.51
N ILE A 13 -13.75 9.06 32.67
CA ILE A 13 -12.88 8.69 31.52
C ILE A 13 -13.41 7.41 30.83
N LYS A 14 -13.93 6.44 31.57
CA LYS A 14 -14.55 5.25 30.99
C LYS A 14 -15.85 5.56 30.22
N HIS A 15 -16.67 6.45 30.75
CA HIS A 15 -17.93 6.87 30.08
C HIS A 15 -17.67 7.71 28.81
N HIS A 16 -16.65 8.57 28.82
CA HIS A 16 -16.28 9.32 27.62
C HIS A 16 -15.67 8.45 26.50
N ARG A 17 -15.02 7.33 26.86
CA ARG A 17 -14.54 6.35 25.86
C ARG A 17 -15.67 5.55 25.23
N SER A 18 -16.75 5.30 25.96
CA SER A 18 -17.88 4.53 25.44
C SER A 18 -18.80 5.35 24.52
N ALA A 19 -18.88 6.67 24.72
CA ALA A 19 -19.77 7.53 23.93
C ALA A 19 -19.19 7.98 22.58
N TYR A 20 -17.87 7.88 22.37
CA TYR A 20 -17.19 8.25 21.10
C TYR A 20 -16.91 7.08 20.17
N GLY A 21 -17.28 5.86 20.56
CA GLY A 21 -16.99 4.61 19.83
C GLY A 21 -18.15 4.00 19.06
N ALA A 22 -19.37 4.59 19.11
CA ALA A 22 -20.56 3.88 18.65
C ALA A 22 -21.07 4.20 17.23
N ASP A 23 -20.57 5.22 16.55
CA ASP A 23 -21.30 5.76 15.41
C ASP A 23 -20.66 5.62 14.01
N HIS A 24 -19.56 4.92 13.81
CA HIS A 24 -19.04 4.65 12.46
C HIS A 24 -18.24 3.35 12.33
N GLU A 25 -18.69 2.26 12.97
CA GLU A 25 -18.24 0.94 12.54
C GLU A 25 -19.08 0.47 11.34
N LEU A 26 -18.67 0.89 10.14
CA LEU A 26 -18.80 0.01 8.99
C LEU A 26 -17.97 -1.23 9.32
N CYS A 27 -18.64 -2.22 9.88
CA CYS A 27 -18.06 -3.47 10.36
C CYS A 27 -17.56 -4.30 9.17
N TRP A 28 -16.38 -3.93 8.67
CA TRP A 28 -15.58 -4.86 7.91
C TRP A 28 -15.04 -5.85 8.94
N PRO A 29 -15.37 -7.14 8.85
CA PRO A 29 -14.82 -8.12 9.77
C PRO A 29 -13.29 -8.09 9.58
N SER A 30 -12.60 -7.47 10.52
CA SER A 30 -11.15 -7.59 10.63
C SER A 30 -10.85 -9.02 11.07
N PHE A 31 -10.72 -9.95 10.11
CA PHE A 31 -10.14 -11.27 10.34
C PHE A 31 -8.67 -11.06 10.72
N GLN A 32 -8.44 -10.78 12.00
CA GLN A 32 -7.09 -10.65 12.57
C GLN A 32 -6.51 -12.05 12.83
N PHE A 33 -6.39 -12.86 11.78
CA PHE A 33 -5.58 -14.06 11.87
C PHE A 33 -4.11 -13.66 12.03
N LYS A 34 -3.41 -14.37 12.95
CA LYS A 34 -1.96 -14.23 13.10
C LYS A 34 -1.28 -14.52 11.75
N GLY A 35 -0.27 -13.71 11.42
CA GLY A 35 0.48 -13.89 10.20
C GLY A 35 1.23 -15.23 10.12
N PHE A 36 1.64 -15.61 8.93
CA PHE A 36 2.32 -16.88 8.64
C PHE A 36 3.85 -16.73 8.49
N LEU A 37 4.38 -15.50 8.43
CA LEU A 37 5.83 -15.24 8.34
C LEU A 37 6.55 -15.28 9.69
N GLY A 38 5.84 -15.62 10.79
CA GLY A 38 6.44 -15.71 12.12
C GLY A 38 6.75 -14.36 12.78
N THR A 39 6.17 -13.28 12.27
CA THR A 39 6.24 -11.93 12.82
C THR A 39 4.95 -11.60 13.60
N ASP A 40 4.91 -10.44 14.25
CA ASP A 40 3.69 -9.93 14.91
C ASP A 40 2.68 -9.34 13.91
N ALA A 41 2.88 -9.56 12.61
CA ALA A 41 2.03 -9.08 11.56
C ALA A 41 0.69 -9.84 11.50
N THR A 42 -0.31 -9.20 10.92
CA THR A 42 -1.58 -9.85 10.59
C THR A 42 -1.42 -10.67 9.30
N PHE A 43 -2.27 -11.68 9.11
CA PHE A 43 -2.31 -12.46 7.87
C PHE A 43 -2.40 -11.57 6.62
N GLN A 44 -3.20 -10.49 6.67
CA GLN A 44 -3.34 -9.55 5.56
C GLN A 44 -2.03 -8.81 5.24
N ALA A 45 -1.25 -8.44 6.27
CA ALA A 45 0.03 -7.76 6.07
C ALA A 45 1.06 -8.70 5.44
N ASP A 46 1.14 -9.94 5.91
CA ASP A 46 2.03 -10.97 5.36
C ASP A 46 1.66 -11.30 3.91
N LEU A 47 0.36 -11.52 3.65
CA LEU A 47 -0.13 -11.78 2.30
C LEU A 47 0.19 -10.62 1.35
N ASN A 48 -0.05 -9.37 1.80
CA ASN A 48 0.27 -8.20 1.01
C ASN A 48 1.77 -8.12 0.68
N LEU A 49 2.64 -8.37 1.67
CA LEU A 49 4.10 -8.39 1.45
C LEU A 49 4.49 -9.43 0.39
N VAL A 50 4.02 -10.67 0.53
CA VAL A 50 4.35 -11.76 -0.40
C VAL A 50 3.85 -11.44 -1.81
N VAL A 51 2.61 -10.98 -1.95
CA VAL A 51 2.02 -10.60 -3.24
C VAL A 51 2.82 -9.46 -3.88
N GLN A 52 3.21 -8.44 -3.12
CA GLN A 52 4.03 -7.33 -3.64
C GLN A 52 5.40 -7.78 -4.13
N VAL A 53 6.07 -8.67 -3.41
CA VAL A 53 7.36 -9.22 -3.84
C VAL A 53 7.21 -10.05 -5.11
N VAL A 54 6.17 -10.89 -5.20
CA VAL A 54 5.88 -11.69 -6.41
C VAL A 54 5.56 -10.78 -7.61
N MET A 55 4.76 -9.73 -7.41
CA MET A 55 4.48 -8.73 -8.46
C MET A 55 5.75 -8.02 -8.90
N GLY A 56 6.63 -7.63 -7.97
CA GLY A 56 7.93 -7.05 -8.30
C GLY A 56 8.79 -7.98 -9.18
N ALA A 57 8.84 -9.27 -8.85
CA ALA A 57 9.52 -10.27 -9.66
C ALA A 57 8.87 -10.41 -11.05
N ALA A 58 7.53 -10.39 -11.13
CA ALA A 58 6.80 -10.45 -12.40
C ALA A 58 7.07 -9.22 -13.29
N LEU A 59 7.19 -8.01 -12.71
CA LEU A 59 7.58 -6.81 -13.45
C LEU A 59 8.98 -6.93 -14.07
N ILE A 60 9.93 -7.49 -13.32
CA ILE A 60 11.29 -7.75 -13.82
C ILE A 60 11.22 -8.78 -14.97
N ALA A 61 10.51 -9.88 -14.79
CA ALA A 61 10.31 -10.89 -15.83
C ALA A 61 9.64 -10.29 -17.08
N GLY A 62 8.58 -9.49 -16.90
CA GLY A 62 7.94 -8.74 -17.98
C GLY A 62 8.91 -7.82 -18.72
N SER A 63 9.80 -7.14 -18.02
CA SER A 63 10.83 -6.30 -18.65
C SER A 63 11.84 -7.11 -19.47
N LEU A 64 12.17 -8.33 -19.04
CA LEU A 64 13.02 -9.26 -19.81
C LEU A 64 12.32 -9.76 -21.06
N LEU A 65 11.00 -10.02 -21.01
CA LEU A 65 10.21 -10.34 -22.19
C LEU A 65 10.25 -9.24 -23.24
N ALA A 66 10.16 -7.97 -22.82
CA ALA A 66 10.30 -6.81 -23.73
C ALA A 66 11.69 -6.77 -24.38
N LYS A 67 12.77 -7.04 -23.61
CA LYS A 67 14.15 -7.12 -24.16
C LYS A 67 14.29 -8.24 -25.18
N ARG A 68 13.55 -9.34 -25.01
CA ARG A 68 13.51 -10.48 -25.97
C ARG A 68 12.51 -10.25 -27.12
N LYS A 69 11.95 -9.04 -27.26
CA LYS A 69 10.97 -8.65 -28.30
C LYS A 69 9.62 -9.37 -28.23
N HIS A 70 9.29 -10.04 -27.10
CA HIS A 70 7.97 -10.64 -26.86
C HIS A 70 6.99 -9.60 -26.31
N PHE A 71 6.63 -8.62 -27.14
CA PHE A 71 5.88 -7.43 -26.71
C PHE A 71 4.47 -7.76 -26.21
N THR A 72 3.78 -8.73 -26.84
CA THR A 72 2.43 -9.15 -26.40
C THR A 72 2.47 -9.76 -25.01
N ALA A 73 3.39 -10.68 -24.75
CA ALA A 73 3.55 -11.31 -23.43
C ALA A 73 3.97 -10.29 -22.36
N HIS A 74 4.84 -9.34 -22.73
CA HIS A 74 5.19 -8.21 -21.87
C HIS A 74 3.96 -7.38 -21.50
N GLY A 75 3.15 -6.97 -22.48
CA GLY A 75 1.93 -6.17 -22.25
C GLY A 75 0.92 -6.88 -21.35
N ILE A 76 0.67 -8.16 -21.59
CA ILE A 76 -0.22 -8.98 -20.75
C ILE A 76 0.32 -9.04 -19.31
N CYS A 77 1.60 -9.35 -19.13
CA CYS A 77 2.23 -9.45 -17.82
C CYS A 77 2.10 -8.12 -17.04
N GLN A 78 2.47 -7.00 -17.66
CA GLN A 78 2.41 -5.69 -17.01
C GLN A 78 0.98 -5.28 -16.66
N THR A 79 0.03 -5.47 -17.56
CA THR A 79 -1.38 -5.16 -17.31
C THR A 79 -1.96 -6.02 -16.19
N THR A 80 -1.62 -7.30 -16.15
CA THR A 80 -2.07 -8.21 -15.09
C THR A 80 -1.53 -7.78 -13.72
N VAL A 81 -0.24 -7.44 -13.64
CA VAL A 81 0.37 -6.95 -12.38
C VAL A 81 -0.29 -5.66 -11.93
N LEU A 82 -0.51 -4.71 -12.84
CA LEU A 82 -1.16 -3.44 -12.56
C LEU A 82 -2.59 -3.63 -12.01
N LEU A 83 -3.40 -4.45 -12.67
CA LEU A 83 -4.77 -4.71 -12.22
C LEU A 83 -4.80 -5.46 -10.87
N LEU A 84 -3.88 -6.39 -10.67
CA LEU A 84 -3.75 -7.08 -9.38
C LEU A 84 -3.34 -6.11 -8.27
N ASN A 85 -2.42 -5.18 -8.55
CA ASN A 85 -2.02 -4.17 -7.58
C ASN A 85 -3.16 -3.21 -7.25
N LEU A 86 -3.92 -2.77 -8.24
CA LEU A 86 -5.10 -1.93 -8.04
C LEU A 86 -6.12 -2.63 -7.12
N LEU A 87 -6.32 -3.94 -7.30
CA LEU A 87 -7.16 -4.75 -6.42
C LEU A 87 -6.60 -4.80 -4.99
N MET A 88 -5.29 -5.01 -4.84
CA MET A 88 -4.63 -5.03 -3.52
C MET A 88 -4.69 -3.66 -2.84
N ILE A 89 -4.54 -2.57 -3.56
CA ILE A 89 -4.74 -1.22 -3.03
C ILE A 89 -6.15 -1.07 -2.47
N GLY A 90 -7.17 -1.42 -3.24
CA GLY A 90 -8.57 -1.26 -2.83
C GLY A 90 -8.99 -2.16 -1.67
N LEU A 91 -8.58 -3.43 -1.67
CA LEU A 91 -9.05 -4.42 -0.70
C LEU A 91 -8.20 -4.49 0.59
N VAL A 92 -6.91 -4.19 0.52
CA VAL A 92 -5.98 -4.39 1.63
C VAL A 92 -5.33 -3.09 2.08
N MET A 93 -4.69 -2.36 1.18
CA MET A 93 -3.88 -1.20 1.55
C MET A 93 -4.74 -0.02 1.99
N TRP A 94 -5.78 0.31 1.24
CA TRP A 94 -6.66 1.43 1.55
C TRP A 94 -7.38 1.26 2.89
N PRO A 95 -8.05 0.14 3.21
CA PRO A 95 -8.63 -0.09 4.52
C PRO A 95 -7.59 -0.02 5.65
N SER A 96 -6.41 -0.63 5.47
CA SER A 96 -5.33 -0.59 6.45
C SER A 96 -4.85 0.84 6.72
N PHE A 97 -4.67 1.65 5.67
CA PHE A 97 -4.27 3.05 5.79
C PHE A 97 -5.33 3.88 6.53
N GLN A 98 -6.61 3.69 6.21
CA GLN A 98 -7.73 4.38 6.86
C GLN A 98 -7.81 4.06 8.35
N GLN A 99 -7.53 2.83 8.75
CA GLN A 99 -7.60 2.40 10.15
C GLN A 99 -6.37 2.79 10.97
N GLN A 100 -5.17 2.70 10.39
CA GLN A 100 -3.91 2.80 11.14
C GLN A 100 -3.23 4.17 11.02
N VAL A 101 -3.29 4.81 9.87
CA VAL A 101 -2.55 6.05 9.60
C VAL A 101 -3.43 7.28 9.68
N ARG A 102 -4.58 7.26 9.02
CA ARG A 102 -5.47 8.43 8.93
C ARG A 102 -5.90 9.02 10.29
N PRO A 103 -6.28 8.23 11.32
CA PRO A 103 -6.78 8.79 12.58
C PRO A 103 -5.73 9.61 13.34
N VAL A 104 -4.46 9.33 13.10
CA VAL A 104 -3.33 9.96 13.80
C VAL A 104 -2.57 10.97 12.96
N PHE A 105 -2.90 11.04 11.65
CA PHE A 105 -2.33 12.02 10.71
C PHE A 105 -2.84 13.45 11.01
N PRO A 106 -2.01 14.51 10.93
CA PRO A 106 -0.55 14.53 10.70
C PRO A 106 0.29 14.47 11.99
N LYS A 107 -0.33 14.34 13.18
CA LYS A 107 0.33 14.52 14.51
C LYS A 107 1.52 13.59 14.75
N VAL A 108 1.54 12.43 14.11
CA VAL A 108 2.57 11.38 14.34
C VAL A 108 3.54 11.20 13.17
N LEU A 109 3.55 12.10 12.19
CA LEU A 109 4.51 12.05 11.09
C LEU A 109 5.97 12.14 11.52
N HIS A 110 6.26 12.65 12.72
CA HIS A 110 7.59 12.65 13.31
C HIS A 110 8.07 11.24 13.67
N LYS A 111 7.17 10.26 13.82
CA LYS A 111 7.53 8.85 14.03
C LYS A 111 7.83 8.22 12.69
N TRP A 112 9.05 7.70 12.53
CA TRP A 112 9.60 7.20 11.27
C TRP A 112 8.75 6.13 10.58
N TYR A 113 8.08 5.26 11.32
CA TYR A 113 7.22 4.21 10.75
C TYR A 113 5.92 4.76 10.12
N TYR A 114 5.32 5.84 10.66
CA TYR A 114 4.20 6.52 10.00
C TYR A 114 4.65 7.30 8.76
N ALA A 115 5.83 7.94 8.85
CA ALA A 115 6.42 8.61 7.69
C ALA A 115 6.70 7.60 6.56
N ALA A 116 7.29 6.44 6.88
CA ALA A 116 7.54 5.37 5.90
C ALA A 116 6.26 4.91 5.21
N ALA A 117 5.20 4.63 5.96
CA ALA A 117 3.91 4.22 5.40
C ALA A 117 3.29 5.31 4.50
N THR A 118 3.39 6.57 4.91
CA THR A 118 2.86 7.71 4.12
C THR A 118 3.65 7.91 2.82
N ILE A 119 4.98 7.85 2.88
CA ILE A 119 5.85 7.95 1.70
C ILE A 119 5.58 6.79 0.74
N HIS A 120 5.50 5.56 1.27
CA HIS A 120 5.17 4.38 0.47
C HIS A 120 3.82 4.53 -0.23
N ALA A 121 2.78 4.98 0.47
CA ALA A 121 1.45 5.19 -0.11
C ALA A 121 1.47 6.25 -1.23
N PHE A 122 2.17 7.36 -1.04
CA PHE A 122 2.30 8.40 -2.05
C PHE A 122 3.03 7.92 -3.30
N LEU A 123 4.17 7.24 -3.12
CA LEU A 123 4.93 6.66 -4.23
C LEU A 123 4.13 5.57 -4.96
N GLY A 124 3.39 4.73 -4.20
CA GLY A 124 2.54 3.68 -4.76
C GLY A 124 1.41 4.23 -5.63
N ILE A 125 0.70 5.26 -5.15
CA ILE A 125 -0.34 5.93 -5.95
C ILE A 125 0.26 6.54 -7.21
N THR A 126 1.42 7.17 -7.12
CA THR A 126 2.10 7.79 -8.27
C THR A 126 2.48 6.73 -9.30
N ALA A 127 3.05 5.60 -8.88
CA ALA A 127 3.40 4.48 -9.75
C ALA A 127 2.16 3.89 -10.41
N GLU A 128 1.09 3.66 -9.64
CA GLU A 128 -0.16 3.09 -10.16
C GLU A 128 -0.79 3.98 -11.24
N LEU A 129 -0.88 5.29 -10.99
CA LEU A 129 -1.44 6.25 -11.95
C LEU A 129 -0.58 6.34 -13.22
N LEU A 130 0.75 6.31 -13.09
CA LEU A 130 1.65 6.32 -14.24
C LEU A 130 1.52 5.01 -15.04
N GLY A 131 1.47 3.86 -14.37
CA GLY A 131 1.28 2.56 -15.00
C GLY A 131 -0.05 2.47 -15.75
N LEU A 132 -1.15 2.90 -15.13
CA LEU A 132 -2.47 2.98 -15.79
C LEU A 132 -2.42 3.87 -17.03
N TYR A 133 -1.80 5.03 -16.92
CA TYR A 133 -1.63 5.93 -18.04
C TYR A 133 -0.85 5.28 -19.19
N ILE A 134 0.27 4.61 -18.89
CA ILE A 134 1.07 3.90 -19.91
C ILE A 134 0.26 2.80 -20.58
N VAL A 135 -0.49 1.99 -19.81
CA VAL A 135 -1.32 0.90 -20.35
C VAL A 135 -2.43 1.44 -21.26
N ILE A 136 -3.10 2.52 -20.85
CA ILE A 136 -4.15 3.16 -21.67
C ILE A 136 -3.56 3.70 -22.96
N VAL A 137 -2.43 4.40 -22.90
CA VAL A 137 -1.78 4.97 -24.11
C VAL A 137 -1.24 3.89 -25.04
N ALA A 138 -0.70 2.78 -24.48
CA ALA A 138 -0.17 1.67 -25.29
C ALA A 138 -1.26 0.77 -25.87
N GLY A 139 -2.33 0.54 -25.10
CA GLY A 139 -3.37 -0.43 -25.44
C GLY A 139 -4.55 0.15 -26.19
N THR A 140 -4.72 1.47 -26.20
CA THR A 140 -5.91 2.11 -26.80
C THR A 140 -5.57 3.32 -27.66
N ASN A 141 -6.51 3.69 -28.54
CA ASN A 141 -6.46 4.92 -29.32
C ASN A 141 -7.37 6.03 -28.74
N VAL A 142 -7.79 5.89 -27.48
CA VAL A 142 -8.74 6.81 -26.84
C VAL A 142 -8.12 8.18 -26.58
N LEU A 143 -6.81 8.24 -26.29
CA LEU A 143 -6.14 9.49 -25.96
C LEU A 143 -5.76 10.29 -27.21
N PRO A 144 -6.01 11.61 -27.21
CA PRO A 144 -5.63 12.49 -28.30
C PRO A 144 -4.11 12.49 -28.49
N HIS A 145 -3.66 12.76 -29.73
CA HIS A 145 -2.27 12.63 -30.15
C HIS A 145 -1.27 13.47 -29.32
N TRP A 146 -1.68 14.61 -28.80
CA TRP A 146 -0.86 15.49 -27.97
C TRP A 146 -0.55 14.95 -26.56
N LEU A 147 -1.38 13.97 -26.05
CA LEU A 147 -1.15 13.27 -24.80
C LEU A 147 -0.31 11.99 -24.95
N ARG A 148 0.10 11.65 -26.19
CA ARG A 148 0.86 10.42 -26.44
C ARG A 148 2.36 10.67 -26.31
N PHE A 149 3.07 9.75 -25.64
CA PHE A 149 4.53 9.85 -25.56
C PHE A 149 5.23 9.52 -26.89
N ASN A 150 6.30 10.23 -27.17
CA ASN A 150 7.22 9.87 -28.22
C ASN A 150 8.33 8.90 -27.73
N ASP A 151 8.70 8.98 -26.45
CA ASP A 151 9.83 8.27 -25.84
C ASP A 151 9.43 7.08 -24.97
N TRP A 152 8.78 6.06 -25.55
CA TRP A 152 8.33 4.85 -24.86
C TRP A 152 9.36 4.18 -23.96
N LYS A 153 10.63 4.08 -24.44
CA LYS A 153 11.71 3.44 -23.68
C LYS A 153 12.02 4.17 -22.37
N ARG A 154 11.92 5.50 -22.38
CA ARG A 154 12.20 6.33 -21.22
C ARG A 154 11.11 6.15 -20.18
N TRP A 155 9.86 6.23 -20.59
CA TRP A 155 8.69 6.06 -19.71
C TRP A 155 8.60 4.67 -19.06
N MET A 156 8.81 3.60 -19.85
CA MET A 156 8.85 2.24 -19.33
C MET A 156 9.98 2.01 -18.32
N ARG A 157 11.15 2.63 -18.51
CA ARG A 157 12.24 2.55 -17.53
C ARG A 157 11.91 3.31 -16.25
N THR A 158 11.35 4.51 -16.36
CA THR A 158 10.95 5.33 -15.23
C THR A 158 9.92 4.59 -14.39
N GLU A 159 8.93 3.97 -15.03
CA GLU A 159 7.91 3.16 -14.38
C GLU A 159 8.51 1.97 -13.62
N LEU A 160 9.39 1.20 -14.27
CA LEU A 160 10.07 0.08 -13.62
C LEU A 160 10.92 0.52 -12.42
N MET A 161 11.61 1.65 -12.53
CA MET A 161 12.40 2.21 -11.42
C MET A 161 11.48 2.63 -10.27
N LEU A 162 10.39 3.33 -10.57
CA LEU A 162 9.42 3.79 -9.58
C LEU A 162 8.79 2.60 -8.83
N TRP A 163 8.37 1.55 -9.56
CA TRP A 163 7.87 0.32 -8.97
C TRP A 163 8.89 -0.38 -8.08
N SER A 164 10.16 -0.42 -8.51
CA SER A 164 11.22 -1.00 -7.69
C SER A 164 11.37 -0.25 -6.36
N ILE A 165 11.29 1.09 -6.39
CA ILE A 165 11.33 1.92 -5.19
C ILE A 165 10.08 1.66 -4.31
N VAL A 166 8.90 1.54 -4.91
CA VAL A 166 7.66 1.22 -4.18
C VAL A 166 7.76 -0.12 -3.47
N VAL A 167 8.24 -1.17 -4.14
CA VAL A 167 8.44 -2.49 -3.52
C VAL A 167 9.44 -2.40 -2.35
N LEU A 168 10.57 -1.74 -2.54
CA LEU A 168 11.59 -1.57 -1.49
C LEU A 168 11.06 -0.77 -0.29
N THR A 169 10.34 0.32 -0.53
CA THR A 169 9.72 1.10 0.55
C THR A 169 8.60 0.34 1.23
N GLY A 170 7.87 -0.52 0.51
CA GLY A 170 6.87 -1.44 1.08
C GLY A 170 7.48 -2.46 2.03
N VAL A 171 8.57 -3.10 1.63
CA VAL A 171 9.35 -4.00 2.51
C VAL A 171 9.88 -3.23 3.73
N GLY A 172 10.39 -2.01 3.53
CA GLY A 172 10.83 -1.14 4.62
C GLY A 172 9.70 -0.77 5.58
N THR A 173 8.51 -0.50 5.06
CA THR A 173 7.32 -0.23 5.88
C THR A 173 6.92 -1.45 6.71
N TYR A 174 6.89 -2.63 6.09
CA TYR A 174 6.62 -3.88 6.79
C TYR A 174 7.63 -4.11 7.92
N TYR A 175 8.92 -3.95 7.64
CA TYR A 175 9.99 -4.05 8.65
C TYR A 175 9.77 -3.07 9.80
N ALA A 176 9.48 -1.82 9.48
CA ALA A 176 9.24 -0.75 10.44
C ALA A 176 8.07 -1.03 11.39
N TRP A 177 7.01 -1.66 10.89
CA TRP A 177 5.78 -1.90 11.63
C TRP A 177 5.80 -3.21 12.43
N TYR A 178 6.45 -4.26 11.93
CA TYR A 178 6.29 -5.61 12.47
C TYR A 178 7.57 -6.26 12.98
N ILE A 179 8.76 -5.73 12.61
CA ILE A 179 10.03 -6.36 12.96
C ILE A 179 10.90 -5.43 13.83
N ALA A 180 10.88 -4.12 13.58
CA ALA A 180 11.77 -3.19 14.27
C ALA A 180 11.53 -3.16 15.78
N PRO A 181 12.60 -3.26 16.62
CA PRO A 181 12.49 -3.36 18.07
C PRO A 181 12.07 -2.05 18.76
N PHE A 182 11.97 -0.96 18.04
CA PHE A 182 11.69 0.38 18.58
C PHE A 182 10.28 0.84 18.21
N ARG A 183 9.29 0.28 18.86
CA ARG A 183 7.94 0.83 18.89
C ARG A 183 7.71 1.76 20.06
#